data_d0f2214361eaa33d3a769a2377b36058
#
_entry.id   d0f2214361eaa33d3a769a2377b36058
#
_cell.length_a   1.000
_cell.length_b   1.000
_cell.length_c   1.000
_cell.angle_alpha   90.00
_cell.angle_beta   90.00
_cell.angle_gamma   90.00
#
_symmetry.space_group_name_H-M   'P 1'
#
loop_
_entity.id
_entity.type
_entity.pdbx_description
1 polymer ?
#
loop_
_entity_poly.entity_id
_entity_poly.type
_entity_poly.pdbx_seq_one_letter_code
_entity_poly.pdbx_strand_id
1 'polypeptide(L)'
;MESHDIPAAEADAALQTVESEESTATPGEWYVIHTYSGYENKVKRNLEHRIESMDMRDKIFEVVIPTEEEIEVKDGQRRQVQRKVYPGYVLVRMIMDDASWYVVRNTPGVTGFVGHGNRPVPLEEHEVKQILRQMTAETPRIKIGFQKGQSVRIIDGPFTEFVGTVDDINHEKGKVRVLVSFFGRETPVELDFLQVEKL
;
A
#
# COMPACT_ATOMS: atom_id res chain seq x y z
N MET A 1 22.35 -46.37 -64.39
CA MET A 1 20.88 -46.35 -64.57
C MET A 1 20.33 -46.00 -63.23
N GLU A 2 20.11 -44.83 -63.31
CA GLU A 2 19.02 -43.85 -63.00
C GLU A 2 18.89 -43.56 -61.51
N SER A 3 19.46 -42.52 -61.09
CA SER A 3 18.97 -41.20 -60.77
C SER A 3 17.50 -41.18 -60.34
N HIS A 4 17.24 -40.91 -59.09
CA HIS A 4 16.10 -40.03 -58.74
C HIS A 4 16.44 -39.15 -57.55
N ASP A 5 16.65 -37.93 -57.88
CA ASP A 5 16.58 -36.74 -57.04
C ASP A 5 15.31 -36.74 -56.20
N ILE A 6 15.45 -36.38 -54.96
CA ILE A 6 14.37 -35.84 -54.13
C ILE A 6 14.84 -34.50 -53.58
N PRO A 7 14.13 -33.41 -53.88
CA PRO A 7 14.54 -32.07 -53.41
C PRO A 7 14.28 -31.88 -51.95
N ALA A 8 15.33 -31.40 -51.30
CA ALA A 8 15.26 -30.81 -49.99
C ALA A 8 14.61 -29.41 -50.07
N ALA A 9 13.37 -29.31 -49.69
CA ALA A 9 12.74 -28.02 -49.39
C ALA A 9 11.36 -28.26 -48.76
N GLU A 10 11.33 -28.44 -47.45
CA GLU A 10 10.15 -28.20 -46.61
C GLU A 10 10.48 -28.50 -45.14
N ALA A 11 11.35 -27.72 -44.62
CA ALA A 11 11.59 -27.74 -43.18
C ALA A 11 11.94 -26.33 -42.69
N ASP A 12 11.11 -25.37 -43.05
CA ASP A 12 11.27 -24.04 -42.42
C ASP A 12 9.95 -23.30 -42.42
N ALA A 13 9.07 -23.79 -41.58
CA ALA A 13 7.89 -23.06 -41.16
C ALA A 13 7.49 -23.48 -39.73
N ALA A 14 8.46 -23.71 -38.85
CA ALA A 14 8.18 -23.65 -37.44
C ALA A 14 8.06 -22.17 -37.08
N LEU A 15 6.86 -21.68 -37.24
CA LEU A 15 6.41 -20.40 -36.78
C LEU A 15 6.95 -20.14 -35.35
N GLN A 16 7.81 -19.17 -35.27
CA GLN A 16 7.94 -18.35 -34.09
C GLN A 16 6.61 -17.61 -33.90
N THR A 17 5.68 -18.26 -33.23
CA THR A 17 4.60 -17.58 -32.57
C THR A 17 5.28 -16.88 -31.38
N VAL A 18 5.80 -15.71 -31.66
CA VAL A 18 6.02 -14.72 -30.62
C VAL A 18 4.62 -14.41 -30.12
N GLU A 19 4.22 -15.10 -29.05
CA GLU A 19 3.16 -14.61 -28.18
C GLU A 19 3.63 -13.25 -27.70
N SER A 20 3.24 -12.24 -28.45
CA SER A 20 3.12 -10.90 -27.91
C SER A 20 2.19 -11.06 -26.70
N GLU A 21 2.76 -11.09 -25.52
CA GLU A 21 2.04 -10.71 -24.33
C GLU A 21 1.44 -9.34 -24.65
N GLU A 22 0.21 -9.33 -25.09
CA GLU A 22 -0.62 -8.14 -25.04
C GLU A 22 -0.63 -7.73 -23.56
N SER A 23 0.34 -6.90 -23.24
CA SER A 23 0.21 -6.00 -22.12
C SER A 23 -1.15 -5.34 -22.31
N THR A 24 -2.14 -5.77 -21.53
CA THR A 24 -3.39 -5.06 -21.35
C THR A 24 -3.06 -3.77 -20.63
N ALA A 25 -2.37 -2.87 -21.33
CA ALA A 25 -2.06 -1.54 -20.85
C ALA A 25 -3.41 -0.86 -20.69
N THR A 26 -3.89 -0.87 -19.45
CA THR A 26 -5.10 -0.14 -19.10
C THR A 26 -4.87 1.32 -19.47
N PRO A 27 -5.73 1.93 -20.27
CA PRO A 27 -5.50 3.28 -20.78
C PRO A 27 -5.39 4.27 -19.63
N GLY A 28 -4.55 5.30 -19.78
CA GLY A 28 -4.36 6.37 -18.82
C GLY A 28 -3.12 6.22 -17.95
N GLU A 29 -2.61 7.34 -17.55
CA GLU A 29 -1.46 7.48 -16.64
C GLU A 29 -1.93 7.82 -15.23
N TRP A 30 -1.11 7.55 -14.25
CA TRP A 30 -1.38 7.88 -12.86
C TRP A 30 -0.89 9.28 -12.53
N TYR A 31 -1.78 10.08 -11.97
CA TYR A 31 -1.49 11.40 -11.46
C TYR A 31 -1.79 11.47 -9.97
N VAL A 32 -1.09 12.37 -9.28
CA VAL A 32 -1.33 12.63 -7.86
C VAL A 32 -2.03 13.97 -7.73
N ILE A 33 -3.11 13.99 -6.97
CA ILE A 33 -3.78 15.22 -6.56
C ILE A 33 -3.58 15.46 -5.07
N HIS A 34 -3.40 16.71 -4.72
CA HIS A 34 -3.33 17.17 -3.34
C HIS A 34 -4.70 17.61 -2.86
N THR A 35 -5.04 17.22 -1.63
CA THR A 35 -6.29 17.55 -0.95
C THR A 35 -5.99 18.07 0.45
N TYR A 36 -6.97 18.63 1.12
CA TYR A 36 -6.85 18.87 2.56
C TYR A 36 -6.78 17.54 3.31
N SER A 37 -5.86 17.44 4.28
CA SER A 37 -5.74 16.24 5.12
C SER A 37 -7.06 15.92 5.81
N GLY A 38 -7.47 14.66 5.72
CA GLY A 38 -8.76 14.21 6.23
C GLY A 38 -9.91 14.26 5.23
N TYR A 39 -9.75 14.98 4.14
CA TYR A 39 -10.79 15.12 3.10
C TYR A 39 -10.68 14.09 1.97
N GLU A 40 -9.69 13.23 1.98
CA GLU A 40 -9.38 12.29 0.88
C GLU A 40 -10.59 11.44 0.51
N ASN A 41 -11.28 10.84 1.49
CA ASN A 41 -12.49 10.04 1.24
C ASN A 41 -13.65 10.88 0.68
N LYS A 42 -13.77 12.13 1.12
CA LYS A 42 -14.78 13.06 0.60
C LYS A 42 -14.46 13.46 -0.84
N VAL A 43 -13.19 13.74 -1.13
CA VAL A 43 -12.70 14.05 -2.48
C VAL A 43 -12.93 12.86 -3.42
N LYS A 44 -12.58 11.64 -2.99
CA LYS A 44 -12.83 10.42 -3.78
C LYS A 44 -14.29 10.31 -4.18
N ARG A 45 -15.21 10.39 -3.23
CA ARG A 45 -16.66 10.33 -3.49
C ARG A 45 -17.16 11.46 -4.39
N ASN A 46 -16.69 12.70 -4.16
CA ASN A 46 -17.05 13.83 -4.98
C ASN A 46 -16.56 13.66 -6.42
N LEU A 47 -15.35 13.17 -6.59
CA LEU A 47 -14.76 12.93 -7.91
C LEU A 47 -15.48 11.79 -8.63
N GLU A 48 -15.73 10.67 -7.98
CA GLU A 48 -16.51 9.55 -8.53
C GLU A 48 -17.90 10.00 -9.00
N HIS A 49 -18.60 10.79 -8.18
CA HIS A 49 -19.90 11.36 -8.55
C HIS A 49 -19.78 12.30 -9.78
N ARG A 50 -18.73 13.10 -9.88
CA ARG A 50 -18.49 13.99 -11.04
C ARG A 50 -18.15 13.22 -12.30
N ILE A 51 -17.37 12.15 -12.17
CA ILE A 51 -17.05 11.24 -13.28
C ILE A 51 -18.35 10.68 -13.89
N GLU A 52 -19.31 10.31 -13.05
CA GLU A 52 -20.60 9.81 -13.48
C GLU A 52 -21.50 10.90 -14.08
N SER A 53 -21.64 12.02 -13.37
CA SER A 53 -22.55 13.09 -13.78
C SER A 53 -22.11 13.85 -15.02
N MET A 54 -20.81 13.85 -15.31
CA MET A 54 -20.20 14.54 -16.46
C MET A 54 -19.76 13.57 -17.58
N ASP A 55 -20.10 12.28 -17.45
CA ASP A 55 -19.78 11.21 -18.40
C ASP A 55 -18.29 11.15 -18.75
N MET A 56 -17.44 11.12 -17.71
CA MET A 56 -15.97 11.12 -17.83
C MET A 56 -15.35 9.73 -17.60
N ARG A 57 -16.13 8.66 -17.65
CA ARG A 57 -15.64 7.28 -17.41
C ARG A 57 -14.66 6.80 -18.48
N ASP A 58 -14.71 7.37 -19.67
CA ASP A 58 -13.79 7.11 -20.77
C ASP A 58 -12.43 7.80 -20.63
N LYS A 59 -12.32 8.76 -19.70
CA LYS A 59 -11.11 9.55 -19.46
C LYS A 59 -10.53 9.42 -18.05
N ILE A 60 -11.37 9.20 -17.04
CA ILE A 60 -10.97 9.05 -15.64
C ILE A 60 -11.41 7.66 -15.19
N PHE A 61 -10.44 6.76 -15.02
CA PHE A 61 -10.68 5.34 -14.85
C PHE A 61 -10.73 4.91 -13.40
N GLU A 62 -9.87 5.50 -12.56
CA GLU A 62 -9.70 5.02 -11.20
C GLU A 62 -9.28 6.14 -10.25
N VAL A 63 -9.82 6.11 -9.03
CA VAL A 63 -9.48 7.05 -7.94
C VAL A 63 -9.10 6.23 -6.71
N VAL A 64 -7.86 6.34 -6.28
CA VAL A 64 -7.29 5.53 -5.20
C VAL A 64 -6.73 6.40 -4.11
N ILE A 65 -7.08 6.08 -2.86
CA ILE A 65 -6.44 6.67 -1.68
C ILE A 65 -5.41 5.65 -1.19
N PRO A 66 -4.11 5.97 -1.21
CA PRO A 66 -3.09 5.04 -0.73
C PRO A 66 -3.26 4.76 0.76
N THR A 67 -3.70 3.55 1.08
CA THR A 67 -3.87 3.06 2.46
C THR A 67 -3.10 1.78 2.65
N GLU A 68 -2.59 1.58 3.85
CA GLU A 68 -2.01 0.31 4.30
C GLU A 68 -2.84 -0.25 5.45
N GLU A 69 -2.88 -1.56 5.57
CA GLU A 69 -3.50 -2.21 6.72
C GLU A 69 -2.48 -2.31 7.85
N GLU A 70 -2.83 -1.73 8.99
CA GLU A 70 -2.09 -1.87 10.24
C GLU A 70 -2.91 -2.66 11.25
N ILE A 71 -2.24 -3.49 12.03
CA ILE A 71 -2.84 -4.08 13.23
C ILE A 71 -2.40 -3.21 14.41
N GLU A 72 -3.32 -2.46 14.97
CA GLU A 72 -3.11 -1.74 16.21
C GLU A 72 -3.45 -2.65 17.40
N VAL A 73 -2.52 -2.76 18.32
CA VAL A 73 -2.75 -3.46 19.60
C VAL A 73 -3.04 -2.41 20.63
N LYS A 74 -4.27 -2.40 21.13
CA LYS A 74 -4.72 -1.48 22.19
C LYS A 74 -5.57 -2.24 23.20
N ASP A 75 -5.29 -2.04 24.49
CA ASP A 75 -6.00 -2.68 25.61
C ASP A 75 -6.03 -4.23 25.47
N GLY A 76 -4.92 -4.85 25.01
CA GLY A 76 -4.81 -6.29 24.79
C GLY A 76 -5.63 -6.83 23.60
N GLN A 77 -6.24 -5.95 22.78
CA GLN A 77 -7.02 -6.33 21.60
C GLN A 77 -6.33 -5.92 20.31
N ARG A 78 -6.40 -6.81 19.32
CA ARG A 78 -5.98 -6.50 17.94
C ARG A 78 -7.13 -5.83 17.21
N ARG A 79 -6.85 -4.67 16.62
CA ARG A 79 -7.78 -3.98 15.72
C ARG A 79 -7.09 -3.75 14.39
N GLN A 80 -7.72 -4.19 13.33
CA GLN A 80 -7.29 -3.90 11.98
C GLN A 80 -7.75 -2.49 11.62
N VAL A 81 -6.81 -1.60 11.32
CA VAL A 81 -7.06 -0.22 10.96
C VAL A 81 -6.43 0.08 9.61
N GLN A 82 -7.16 0.80 8.77
CA GLN A 82 -6.62 1.30 7.52
C GLN A 82 -5.99 2.67 7.77
N ARG A 83 -4.70 2.76 7.51
CA ARG A 83 -3.94 3.99 7.65
C ARG A 83 -3.57 4.54 6.29
N LYS A 84 -3.72 5.85 6.11
CA LYS A 84 -3.28 6.52 4.89
C LYS A 84 -1.77 6.57 4.84
N VAL A 85 -1.20 6.04 3.76
CA VAL A 85 0.27 6.05 3.54
C VAL A 85 0.74 7.48 3.30
N TYR A 86 -0.03 8.23 2.50
CA TYR A 86 0.25 9.63 2.16
C TYR A 86 -0.97 10.50 2.48
N PRO A 87 -1.10 11.03 3.72
CA PRO A 87 -2.21 11.91 4.07
C PRO A 87 -2.25 13.17 3.19
N GLY A 88 -3.43 13.52 2.69
CA GLY A 88 -3.62 14.66 1.81
C GLY A 88 -3.35 14.39 0.33
N TYR A 89 -3.06 13.14 -0.06
CA TYR A 89 -2.81 12.76 -1.44
C TYR A 89 -3.77 11.68 -1.91
N VAL A 90 -4.23 11.82 -3.16
CA VAL A 90 -5.10 10.84 -3.83
C VAL A 90 -4.52 10.58 -5.21
N LEU A 91 -4.51 9.33 -5.63
CA LEU A 91 -4.07 8.92 -6.95
C LEU A 91 -5.26 8.85 -7.89
N VAL A 92 -5.07 9.34 -9.11
CA VAL A 92 -6.09 9.29 -10.17
C VAL A 92 -5.45 8.75 -11.43
N ARG A 93 -6.03 7.68 -11.98
CA ARG A 93 -5.64 7.15 -13.28
C ARG A 93 -6.54 7.74 -14.35
N MET A 94 -5.96 8.49 -15.26
CA MET A 94 -6.71 9.25 -16.24
C MET A 94 -5.92 9.52 -17.51
N ILE A 95 -6.64 9.82 -18.59
CA ILE A 95 -6.09 10.47 -19.76
C ILE A 95 -6.10 11.97 -19.48
N MET A 96 -4.93 12.60 -19.51
CA MET A 96 -4.80 14.03 -19.22
C MET A 96 -5.17 14.86 -20.44
N ASP A 97 -6.31 15.52 -20.38
CA ASP A 97 -6.73 16.55 -21.31
C ASP A 97 -7.43 17.70 -20.56
N ASP A 98 -7.82 18.74 -21.28
CA ASP A 98 -8.44 19.92 -20.68
C ASP A 98 -9.74 19.60 -19.93
N ALA A 99 -10.54 18.65 -20.44
CA ALA A 99 -11.81 18.27 -19.84
C ALA A 99 -11.60 17.45 -18.55
N SER A 100 -10.76 16.43 -18.61
CA SER A 100 -10.45 15.58 -17.43
C SER A 100 -9.70 16.38 -16.37
N TRP A 101 -8.76 17.24 -16.76
CA TRP A 101 -8.06 18.16 -15.86
C TRP A 101 -9.05 19.08 -15.14
N TYR A 102 -9.98 19.67 -15.88
CA TYR A 102 -10.99 20.59 -15.33
C TYR A 102 -11.88 19.90 -14.29
N VAL A 103 -12.35 18.69 -14.58
CA VAL A 103 -13.20 17.90 -13.67
C VAL A 103 -12.48 17.60 -12.37
N VAL A 104 -11.25 17.10 -12.44
CA VAL A 104 -10.46 16.75 -11.25
C VAL A 104 -10.07 18.00 -10.47
N ARG A 105 -9.54 19.02 -11.15
CA ARG A 105 -9.05 20.24 -10.50
C ARG A 105 -10.14 21.00 -9.76
N ASN A 106 -11.37 21.00 -10.29
CA ASN A 106 -12.51 21.71 -9.72
C ASN A 106 -13.37 20.83 -8.80
N THR A 107 -12.92 19.62 -8.47
CA THR A 107 -13.61 18.79 -7.48
C THR A 107 -13.46 19.39 -6.08
N PRO A 108 -14.55 19.57 -5.32
CA PRO A 108 -14.49 20.13 -3.99
C PRO A 108 -13.54 19.36 -3.06
N GLY A 109 -12.58 20.06 -2.48
CA GLY A 109 -11.55 19.50 -1.59
C GLY A 109 -10.21 19.23 -2.29
N VAL A 110 -10.14 19.26 -3.62
CA VAL A 110 -8.90 19.19 -4.38
C VAL A 110 -8.21 20.57 -4.37
N THR A 111 -6.96 20.59 -3.95
CA THR A 111 -6.15 21.83 -3.95
C THR A 111 -5.35 22.00 -5.25
N GLY A 112 -5.00 20.89 -5.90
CA GLY A 112 -4.31 20.88 -7.18
C GLY A 112 -3.69 19.54 -7.52
N PHE A 113 -3.10 19.47 -8.70
CA PHE A 113 -2.25 18.36 -9.10
C PHE A 113 -0.83 18.51 -8.55
N VAL A 114 -0.18 17.41 -8.27
CA VAL A 114 1.26 17.39 -8.01
C VAL A 114 2.00 17.46 -9.35
N GLY A 115 2.96 18.37 -9.46
CA GLY A 115 3.71 18.56 -10.69
C GLY A 115 4.58 19.81 -10.65
N HIS A 116 5.07 20.22 -11.82
CA HIS A 116 5.87 21.42 -11.99
C HIS A 116 5.00 22.59 -12.45
N GLY A 117 4.72 23.52 -11.54
CA GLY A 117 3.85 24.68 -11.81
C GLY A 117 2.42 24.25 -12.11
N ASN A 118 1.88 24.66 -13.26
CA ASN A 118 0.51 24.30 -13.68
C ASN A 118 0.42 23.00 -14.50
N ARG A 119 1.54 22.26 -14.66
CA ARG A 119 1.57 21.03 -15.45
C ARG A 119 1.59 19.83 -14.51
N PRO A 120 0.54 19.01 -14.52
CA PRO A 120 0.56 17.71 -13.84
C PRO A 120 1.68 16.83 -14.41
N VAL A 121 2.38 16.12 -13.52
CA VAL A 121 3.41 15.15 -13.90
C VAL A 121 2.87 13.76 -13.55
N PRO A 122 2.83 12.83 -14.53
CA PRO A 122 2.43 11.46 -14.24
C PRO A 122 3.46 10.77 -13.35
N LEU A 123 2.99 9.84 -12.52
CA LEU A 123 3.85 8.95 -11.77
C LEU A 123 4.54 7.96 -12.71
N GLU A 124 5.78 7.65 -12.42
CA GLU A 124 6.48 6.58 -13.13
C GLU A 124 5.91 5.20 -12.74
N GLU A 125 5.99 4.26 -13.67
CA GLU A 125 5.42 2.93 -13.47
C GLU A 125 5.94 2.22 -12.21
N HIS A 126 7.21 2.43 -11.88
CA HIS A 126 7.81 1.84 -10.67
C HIS A 126 7.25 2.46 -9.38
N GLU A 127 6.96 3.77 -9.36
CA GLU A 127 6.35 4.46 -8.23
C GLU A 127 4.92 3.96 -7.99
N VAL A 128 4.15 3.83 -9.07
CA VAL A 128 2.79 3.27 -9.02
C VAL A 128 2.80 1.85 -8.47
N LYS A 129 3.69 0.99 -9.00
CA LYS A 129 3.83 -0.40 -8.53
C LYS A 129 4.21 -0.46 -7.05
N GLN A 130 5.07 0.43 -6.58
CA GLN A 130 5.46 0.50 -5.17
C GLN A 130 4.28 0.88 -4.28
N ILE A 131 3.51 1.90 -4.64
CA ILE A 131 2.35 2.36 -3.89
C ILE A 131 1.27 1.27 -3.85
N LEU A 132 0.94 0.67 -5.00
CA LEU A 132 -0.07 -0.37 -5.08
C LEU A 132 0.33 -1.63 -4.29
N ARG A 133 1.62 -2.01 -4.30
CA ARG A 133 2.13 -3.13 -3.48
C ARG A 133 1.99 -2.85 -1.98
N GLN A 134 2.17 -1.63 -1.53
CA GLN A 134 1.94 -1.26 -0.13
C GLN A 134 0.47 -1.41 0.27
N MET A 135 -0.45 -1.14 -0.66
CA MET A 135 -1.89 -1.30 -0.42
C MET A 135 -2.34 -2.76 -0.39
N THR A 136 -1.67 -3.62 -1.14
CA THR A 136 -2.01 -5.06 -1.27
C THR A 136 -1.11 -5.96 -0.43
N ALA A 137 -0.26 -5.40 0.43
CA ALA A 137 0.61 -6.19 1.30
C ALA A 137 -0.24 -7.11 2.19
N GLU A 138 -0.13 -8.41 1.97
CA GLU A 138 -0.89 -9.44 2.70
C GLU A 138 -0.52 -9.54 4.18
N THR A 139 0.60 -8.95 4.58
CA THR A 139 1.05 -8.92 5.97
C THR A 139 0.85 -7.52 6.55
N PRO A 140 -0.24 -7.30 7.31
CA PRO A 140 -0.45 -6.04 8.00
C PRO A 140 0.73 -5.73 8.92
N ARG A 141 1.22 -4.51 8.89
CA ARG A 141 2.26 -4.09 9.84
C ARG A 141 1.67 -4.01 11.24
N ILE A 142 2.22 -4.78 12.17
CA ILE A 142 1.81 -4.73 13.57
C ILE A 142 2.43 -3.47 14.19
N LYS A 143 1.60 -2.51 14.52
CA LYS A 143 2.03 -1.32 15.24
C LYS A 143 1.77 -1.52 16.72
N ILE A 144 2.84 -1.49 17.49
CA ILE A 144 2.82 -1.60 18.93
C ILE A 144 2.97 -0.21 19.57
N GLY A 145 2.30 -0.01 20.69
CA GLY A 145 2.31 1.26 21.42
C GLY A 145 3.57 1.52 22.26
N PHE A 146 4.54 0.59 22.26
CA PHE A 146 5.75 0.68 23.07
C PHE A 146 7.03 0.60 22.22
N GLN A 147 8.14 1.08 22.79
CA GLN A 147 9.45 1.17 22.14
C GLN A 147 10.51 0.47 22.98
N LYS A 148 11.64 0.15 22.35
CA LYS A 148 12.82 -0.38 23.04
C LYS A 148 13.25 0.58 24.16
N GLY A 149 13.51 0.03 25.34
CA GLY A 149 13.86 0.78 26.57
C GLY A 149 12.67 1.30 27.36
N GLN A 150 11.43 1.11 26.90
CA GLN A 150 10.23 1.49 27.66
C GLN A 150 9.86 0.45 28.71
N SER A 151 9.30 0.94 29.82
CA SER A 151 8.69 0.09 30.84
C SER A 151 7.31 -0.36 30.40
N VAL A 152 7.07 -1.64 30.58
CA VAL A 152 5.83 -2.33 30.18
C VAL A 152 5.38 -3.25 31.31
N ARG A 153 4.07 -3.48 31.38
CA ARG A 153 3.46 -4.48 32.26
C ARG A 153 3.06 -5.69 31.48
N ILE A 154 3.30 -6.87 32.02
CA ILE A 154 2.84 -8.13 31.46
C ILE A 154 1.42 -8.36 31.95
N ILE A 155 0.46 -8.51 31.02
CA ILE A 155 -0.98 -8.63 31.33
C ILE A 155 -1.52 -10.04 31.15
N ASP A 156 -0.72 -10.94 30.58
CA ASP A 156 -1.12 -12.34 30.38
C ASP A 156 0.09 -13.28 30.42
N GLY A 157 -0.19 -14.53 30.81
CA GLY A 157 0.80 -15.61 30.88
C GLY A 157 1.41 -15.79 32.30
N PRO A 158 2.47 -16.62 32.42
CA PRO A 158 3.07 -16.98 33.72
C PRO A 158 3.76 -15.79 34.44
N PHE A 159 3.96 -14.68 33.75
CA PHE A 159 4.60 -13.48 34.27
C PHE A 159 3.62 -12.31 34.42
N THR A 160 2.33 -12.57 34.48
CA THR A 160 1.28 -11.56 34.66
C THR A 160 1.57 -10.67 35.87
N GLU A 161 1.29 -9.36 35.74
CA GLU A 161 1.53 -8.31 36.74
C GLU A 161 3.01 -7.91 36.90
N PHE A 162 3.96 -8.61 36.34
CA PHE A 162 5.34 -8.18 36.38
C PHE A 162 5.57 -6.98 35.47
N VAL A 163 6.42 -6.08 35.92
CA VAL A 163 6.89 -4.93 35.14
C VAL A 163 8.31 -5.24 34.67
N GLY A 164 8.55 -4.95 33.40
CA GLY A 164 9.86 -5.12 32.79
C GLY A 164 10.18 -4.00 31.81
N THR A 165 11.37 -4.05 31.27
CA THR A 165 11.84 -3.11 30.25
C THR A 165 11.96 -3.80 28.91
N VAL A 166 11.45 -3.18 27.86
CA VAL A 166 11.56 -3.71 26.49
C VAL A 166 13.02 -3.71 26.05
N ASP A 167 13.56 -4.88 25.80
CA ASP A 167 14.92 -5.08 25.32
C ASP A 167 14.99 -5.12 23.80
N ASP A 168 14.08 -5.87 23.17
CA ASP A 168 14.03 -6.00 21.72
C ASP A 168 12.62 -6.27 21.20
N ILE A 169 12.35 -5.89 19.94
CA ILE A 169 11.04 -5.99 19.33
C ILE A 169 11.17 -6.68 17.97
N ASN A 170 10.52 -7.81 17.81
CA ASN A 170 10.44 -8.51 16.54
C ASN A 170 9.06 -8.32 15.91
N HIS A 171 8.96 -7.36 14.99
CA HIS A 171 7.71 -7.04 14.28
C HIS A 171 7.24 -8.16 13.36
N GLU A 172 8.14 -8.91 12.76
CA GLU A 172 7.79 -10.00 11.84
C GLU A 172 7.11 -11.16 12.54
N LYS A 173 7.59 -11.48 13.75
CA LYS A 173 7.04 -12.58 14.57
C LYS A 173 5.95 -12.14 15.54
N GLY A 174 5.69 -10.84 15.67
CA GLY A 174 4.76 -10.30 16.66
C GLY A 174 5.20 -10.51 18.10
N LYS A 175 6.52 -10.58 18.34
CA LYS A 175 7.11 -10.88 19.65
C LYS A 175 7.91 -9.70 20.18
N VAL A 176 7.89 -9.55 21.51
CA VAL A 176 8.69 -8.60 22.24
C VAL A 176 9.52 -9.33 23.31
N ARG A 177 10.78 -8.97 23.42
CA ARG A 177 11.64 -9.42 24.52
C ARG A 177 11.66 -8.37 25.59
N VAL A 178 11.23 -8.77 26.80
CA VAL A 178 11.12 -7.92 27.97
C VAL A 178 12.08 -8.42 29.04
N LEU A 179 12.89 -7.53 29.58
CA LEU A 179 13.73 -7.82 30.75
C LEU A 179 12.89 -7.66 32.01
N VAL A 180 12.63 -8.77 32.65
CA VAL A 180 11.85 -8.82 33.91
C VAL A 180 12.80 -9.06 35.08
N SER A 181 12.66 -8.27 36.13
CA SER A 181 13.45 -8.46 37.35
C SER A 181 12.87 -9.57 38.20
N PHE A 182 13.59 -10.69 38.27
CA PHE A 182 13.28 -11.83 39.11
C PHE A 182 14.37 -12.03 40.16
N PHE A 183 14.00 -11.99 41.43
CA PHE A 183 14.93 -12.22 42.57
C PHE A 183 16.25 -11.45 42.43
N GLY A 184 16.17 -10.17 41.99
CA GLY A 184 17.35 -9.34 41.80
C GLY A 184 18.19 -9.64 40.55
N ARG A 185 17.67 -10.45 39.62
CA ARG A 185 18.28 -10.72 38.33
C ARG A 185 17.35 -10.33 37.19
N GLU A 186 17.89 -9.66 36.19
CA GLU A 186 17.15 -9.41 34.96
C GLU A 186 17.13 -10.65 34.09
N THR A 187 15.94 -11.11 33.77
CA THR A 187 15.72 -12.29 32.92
C THR A 187 14.98 -11.87 31.67
N PRO A 188 15.52 -12.13 30.45
CA PRO A 188 14.82 -11.84 29.23
C PRO A 188 13.69 -12.87 29.00
N VAL A 189 12.48 -12.36 28.81
CA VAL A 189 11.28 -13.14 28.52
C VAL A 189 10.75 -12.73 27.16
N GLU A 190 10.50 -13.71 26.28
CA GLU A 190 9.88 -13.46 24.99
C GLU A 190 8.37 -13.61 25.12
N LEU A 191 7.64 -12.57 24.77
CA LEU A 191 6.19 -12.46 24.92
C LEU A 191 5.55 -12.05 23.60
N ASP A 192 4.26 -12.36 23.43
CA ASP A 192 3.46 -11.82 22.35
C ASP A 192 3.12 -10.34 22.63
N PHE A 193 2.97 -9.53 21.59
CA PHE A 193 2.57 -8.12 21.74
C PHE A 193 1.26 -7.94 22.52
N LEU A 194 0.37 -8.96 22.48
CA LEU A 194 -0.90 -8.94 23.23
C LEU A 194 -0.74 -9.17 24.73
N GLN A 195 0.40 -9.72 25.15
CA GLN A 195 0.67 -10.05 26.55
C GLN A 195 1.33 -8.89 27.32
N VAL A 196 1.53 -7.76 26.64
CA VAL A 196 2.29 -6.62 27.17
C VAL A 196 1.51 -5.33 26.97
N GLU A 197 1.46 -4.52 28.01
CA GLU A 197 0.82 -3.20 28.03
C GLU A 197 1.84 -2.13 28.42
N LYS A 198 1.73 -0.96 27.81
CA LYS A 198 2.54 0.20 28.15
C LYS A 198 2.10 0.75 29.52
N LEU A 199 3.09 1.03 30.35
CA LEU A 199 2.90 1.77 31.59
C LEU A 199 2.76 3.27 31.36
#